data_01fea831121acf8128b53552918e2640
#
_entry.id   01fea831121acf8128b53552918e2640
#
_cell.length_a   1.000
_cell.length_b   1.000
_cell.length_c   1.000
_cell.angle_alpha   90.00
_cell.angle_beta   90.00
_cell.angle_gamma   90.00
#
_symmetry.space_group_name_H-M   'P 1'
#
loop_
_entity.id
_entity.type
_entity.pdbx_description
1 polymer ?
#
loop_
_entity_poly.entity_id
_entity_poly.type
_entity_poly.pdbx_seq_one_letter_code
_entity_poly.pdbx_strand_id
1 'polypeptide(L)'
;MPEYAAFDDLRDITLINFTGNMDALAAMTEHRLDFFGRKITFVNAFAANDPVSTLRLWSDALGRHADVEHRVAVFNCRSDRVDRSLQLGSEFARWPAADHVVLMGSGTHVFSRAAARAGVDPARLVLVEDLRVDEIFERIVALVGRSALVVGMGNIGGQGLDLVRYFSNRALLA
;
A
#
# COMPACT_ATOMS: atom_id res chain seq x y z
N MET A 1 28.07 23.04 -4.15
CA MET A 1 26.81 23.64 -4.57
C MET A 1 25.66 22.75 -4.08
N PRO A 2 25.31 22.82 -2.79
CA PRO A 2 24.23 21.94 -2.27
C PRO A 2 22.84 22.29 -2.78
N GLU A 3 22.64 23.54 -3.21
CA GLU A 3 21.35 23.98 -3.75
C GLU A 3 20.99 23.37 -5.12
N TYR A 4 22.00 22.99 -5.92
CA TYR A 4 21.74 22.35 -7.22
C TYR A 4 21.28 20.90 -7.10
N ALA A 5 21.79 20.16 -6.12
CA ALA A 5 21.33 18.81 -5.87
C ALA A 5 19.90 18.79 -5.33
N ALA A 6 19.56 19.73 -4.44
CA ALA A 6 18.18 19.87 -3.94
C ALA A 6 17.18 20.28 -5.02
N PHE A 7 17.64 21.01 -6.04
CA PHE A 7 16.79 21.44 -7.15
C PHE A 7 16.54 20.31 -8.18
N ASP A 8 17.54 19.45 -8.37
CA ASP A 8 17.37 18.25 -9.20
C ASP A 8 16.46 17.22 -8.52
N ASP A 9 16.58 17.04 -7.21
CA ASP A 9 15.65 16.23 -6.43
C ASP A 9 14.20 16.74 -6.50
N LEU A 10 14.01 18.07 -6.51
CA LEU A 10 12.67 18.66 -6.67
C LEU A 10 12.12 18.52 -8.09
N ARG A 11 13.00 18.53 -9.10
CA ARG A 11 12.59 18.25 -10.48
C ARG A 11 12.15 16.81 -10.66
N ASP A 12 12.88 15.87 -10.05
CA ASP A 12 12.53 14.49 -10.07
C ASP A 12 11.18 14.25 -9.36
N ILE A 13 10.93 14.90 -8.23
CA ILE A 13 9.64 14.85 -7.53
C ILE A 13 8.52 15.47 -8.38
N THR A 14 8.81 16.54 -9.12
CA THR A 14 7.82 17.20 -9.97
C THR A 14 7.51 16.39 -11.22
N LEU A 15 8.51 15.76 -11.81
CA LEU A 15 8.36 14.80 -12.91
C LEU A 15 7.54 13.58 -12.45
N ILE A 16 7.79 13.07 -11.25
CA ILE A 16 7.05 11.98 -10.60
C ILE A 16 5.55 12.27 -10.58
N ASN A 17 5.17 13.49 -10.28
CA ASN A 17 3.77 13.89 -10.25
C ASN A 17 3.17 14.19 -11.64
N PHE A 18 4.01 14.46 -12.63
CA PHE A 18 3.57 14.93 -13.95
C PHE A 18 3.54 13.87 -15.04
N THR A 19 4.48 12.95 -15.06
CA THR A 19 4.57 11.88 -16.07
C THR A 19 3.86 10.59 -15.65
N GLY A 20 3.41 10.52 -14.43
CA GLY A 20 2.40 9.59 -13.91
C GLY A 20 2.80 8.13 -13.79
N ASN A 21 3.90 7.65 -14.34
CA ASN A 21 4.14 6.21 -14.38
C ASN A 21 5.57 5.74 -14.07
N MET A 22 6.59 6.35 -14.65
CA MET A 22 7.98 5.96 -14.36
C MET A 22 8.41 6.47 -12.98
N ASP A 23 7.86 7.58 -12.59
CA ASP A 23 8.26 8.36 -11.43
C ASP A 23 7.59 7.85 -10.15
N ALA A 24 6.39 7.28 -10.23
CA ALA A 24 5.75 6.62 -9.10
C ALA A 24 6.57 5.42 -8.60
N LEU A 25 7.23 4.69 -9.50
CA LEU A 25 8.17 3.61 -9.15
C LEU A 25 9.40 4.14 -8.39
N ALA A 26 9.94 5.29 -8.81
CA ALA A 26 11.06 5.94 -8.14
C ALA A 26 10.69 6.49 -6.74
N ALA A 27 9.41 6.84 -6.53
CA ALA A 27 8.90 7.31 -5.25
C ALA A 27 8.56 6.18 -4.25
N MET A 28 8.57 4.91 -4.67
CA MET A 28 8.36 3.79 -3.77
C MET A 28 9.51 3.67 -2.78
N THR A 29 9.20 3.67 -1.49
CA THR A 29 10.15 3.38 -0.44
C THR A 29 9.86 2.02 0.20
N GLU A 30 10.91 1.31 0.58
CA GLU A 30 10.82 0.01 1.21
C GLU A 30 11.36 0.06 2.64
N HIS A 31 10.64 -0.54 3.56
CA HIS A 31 11.02 -0.70 4.95
C HIS A 31 11.01 -2.18 5.31
N ARG A 32 12.17 -2.71 5.65
CA ARG A 32 12.33 -4.12 6.05
C ARG A 32 12.42 -4.21 7.55
N LEU A 33 11.66 -5.10 8.13
CA LEU A 33 11.70 -5.35 9.57
C LEU A 33 11.64 -6.86 9.85
N ASP A 34 12.25 -7.25 10.97
CA ASP A 34 12.07 -8.56 11.57
C ASP A 34 11.26 -8.39 12.85
N PHE A 35 10.04 -8.88 12.83
CA PHE A 35 9.13 -8.79 13.96
C PHE A 35 8.92 -10.18 14.57
N PHE A 36 9.70 -10.48 15.61
CA PHE A 36 9.68 -11.79 16.26
C PHE A 36 9.86 -12.97 15.30
N GLY A 37 10.85 -12.87 14.41
CA GLY A 37 11.17 -13.87 13.40
C GLY A 37 10.30 -13.83 12.15
N ARG A 38 9.38 -12.88 12.04
CA ARG A 38 8.61 -12.63 10.81
C ARG A 38 9.29 -11.52 10.01
N LYS A 39 9.79 -11.88 8.84
CA LYS A 39 10.44 -10.93 7.92
C LYS A 39 9.40 -10.24 7.07
N ILE A 40 9.14 -8.97 7.36
CA ILE A 40 8.14 -8.17 6.67
C ILE A 40 8.83 -7.08 5.86
N THR A 41 8.53 -7.01 4.58
CA THR A 41 8.88 -5.87 3.72
C THR A 41 7.63 -5.05 3.49
N PHE A 42 7.63 -3.82 3.98
CA PHE A 42 6.59 -2.84 3.69
C PHE A 42 7.03 -1.94 2.53
N VAL A 43 6.21 -1.87 1.50
CA VAL A 43 6.40 -0.99 0.34
C VAL A 43 5.38 0.14 0.39
N ASN A 44 5.87 1.36 0.46
CA ASN A 44 5.04 2.55 0.34
C ASN A 44 4.78 2.85 -1.14
N ALA A 45 3.59 2.51 -1.62
CA ALA A 45 3.12 2.77 -2.97
C ALA A 45 1.91 3.73 -3.00
N PHE A 46 1.78 4.58 -1.97
CA PHE A 46 0.68 5.56 -1.87
C PHE A 46 0.79 6.73 -2.86
N ALA A 47 1.86 6.80 -3.64
CA ALA A 47 2.05 7.86 -4.64
C ALA A 47 1.08 7.77 -5.83
N ALA A 48 0.56 6.59 -6.13
CA ALA A 48 -0.37 6.37 -7.23
C ALA A 48 -1.80 6.72 -6.82
N ASN A 49 -2.52 7.40 -7.70
CA ASN A 49 -3.86 7.89 -7.46
C ASN A 49 -4.95 7.26 -8.35
N ASP A 50 -4.56 6.46 -9.33
CA ASP A 50 -5.45 5.83 -10.30
C ASP A 50 -5.19 4.32 -10.39
N PRO A 51 -6.15 3.51 -10.88
CA PRO A 51 -6.00 2.06 -10.94
C PRO A 51 -4.81 1.58 -11.77
N VAL A 52 -4.49 2.24 -12.87
CA VAL A 52 -3.41 1.82 -13.78
C VAL A 52 -2.05 1.99 -13.11
N SER A 53 -1.79 3.16 -12.55
CA SER A 53 -0.57 3.46 -11.80
C SER A 53 -0.45 2.57 -10.56
N THR A 54 -1.53 2.36 -9.84
CA THR A 54 -1.56 1.51 -8.64
C THR A 54 -1.26 0.05 -8.98
N LEU A 55 -1.86 -0.50 -10.05
CA LEU A 55 -1.57 -1.84 -10.54
C LEU A 55 -0.08 -2.01 -10.89
N ARG A 56 0.51 -0.99 -11.52
CA ARG A 56 1.92 -1.01 -11.89
C ARG A 56 2.83 -1.11 -10.67
N LEU A 57 2.56 -0.29 -9.63
CA LEU A 57 3.31 -0.34 -8.38
C LEU A 57 3.14 -1.69 -7.66
N TRP A 58 1.91 -2.20 -7.62
CA TRP A 58 1.62 -3.53 -7.08
C TRP A 58 2.40 -4.62 -7.79
N SER A 59 2.34 -4.66 -9.13
CA SER A 59 3.02 -5.65 -9.94
C SER A 59 4.54 -5.59 -9.82
N ASP A 60 5.12 -4.37 -9.75
CA ASP A 60 6.55 -4.18 -9.55
C ASP A 60 7.00 -4.68 -8.16
N ALA A 61 6.25 -4.34 -7.12
CA ALA A 61 6.53 -4.83 -5.78
C ALA A 61 6.48 -6.36 -5.69
N LEU A 62 5.49 -6.99 -6.32
CA LEU A 62 5.39 -8.45 -6.40
C LEU A 62 6.58 -9.07 -7.15
N GLY A 63 7.02 -8.44 -8.24
CA GLY A 63 8.17 -8.91 -9.02
C GLY A 63 9.48 -8.86 -8.26
N ARG A 64 9.68 -7.80 -7.46
CA ARG A 64 10.87 -7.64 -6.60
C ARG A 64 10.90 -8.60 -5.41
N HIS A 65 9.74 -9.04 -4.94
CA HIS A 65 9.57 -9.86 -3.72
C HIS A 65 8.78 -11.14 -4.02
N ALA A 66 9.20 -11.88 -5.08
CA ALA A 66 8.48 -13.07 -5.53
C ALA A 66 8.50 -14.23 -4.51
N ASP A 67 9.53 -14.30 -3.68
CA ASP A 67 9.80 -15.45 -2.78
C ASP A 67 9.11 -15.35 -1.41
N VAL A 68 8.26 -14.34 -1.19
CA VAL A 68 7.55 -14.19 0.09
C VAL A 68 6.42 -15.21 0.23
N GLU A 69 6.18 -15.64 1.46
CA GLU A 69 5.10 -16.57 1.81
C GLU A 69 3.71 -15.92 1.68
N HIS A 70 3.60 -14.64 2.08
CA HIS A 70 2.33 -13.90 2.06
C HIS A 70 2.45 -12.56 1.34
N ARG A 71 1.39 -12.19 0.64
CA ARG A 71 1.23 -10.90 -0.07
C ARG A 71 0.01 -10.19 0.46
N VAL A 72 0.23 -9.02 1.05
CA VAL A 72 -0.83 -8.22 1.67
C VAL A 72 -0.95 -6.89 0.92
N ALA A 73 -2.10 -6.66 0.33
CA ALA A 73 -2.46 -5.36 -0.22
C ALA A 73 -3.15 -4.52 0.86
N VAL A 74 -2.66 -3.32 1.13
CA VAL A 74 -3.27 -2.37 2.07
C VAL A 74 -3.78 -1.18 1.31
N PHE A 75 -5.09 -0.90 1.38
CA PHE A 75 -5.69 0.27 0.77
C PHE A 75 -6.17 1.25 1.83
N ASN A 76 -5.68 2.49 1.76
CA ASN A 76 -6.19 3.58 2.56
C ASN A 76 -7.33 4.28 1.81
N CYS A 77 -8.56 4.03 2.24
CA CYS A 77 -9.79 4.58 1.68
C CYS A 77 -10.11 5.94 2.31
N ARG A 78 -10.92 6.73 1.60
CA ARG A 78 -11.45 8.01 2.11
C ARG A 78 -12.91 8.15 1.71
N SER A 79 -13.74 8.49 2.68
CA SER A 79 -15.19 8.68 2.48
C SER A 79 -15.54 9.87 1.58
N ASP A 80 -14.63 10.86 1.44
CA ASP A 80 -14.76 11.98 0.51
C ASP A 80 -14.22 11.67 -0.90
N ARG A 81 -13.75 10.45 -1.14
CA ARG A 81 -13.21 9.96 -2.43
C ARG A 81 -13.84 8.62 -2.82
N VAL A 82 -15.15 8.56 -2.74
CA VAL A 82 -15.97 7.34 -3.00
C VAL A 82 -15.66 6.74 -4.37
N ASP A 83 -15.59 7.57 -5.41
CA ASP A 83 -15.35 7.13 -6.79
C ASP A 83 -14.01 6.39 -6.92
N ARG A 84 -12.97 6.84 -6.23
CA ARG A 84 -11.66 6.19 -6.22
C ARG A 84 -11.72 4.81 -5.56
N SER A 85 -12.39 4.72 -4.42
CA SER A 85 -12.59 3.44 -3.71
C SER A 85 -13.39 2.46 -4.57
N LEU A 86 -14.40 2.95 -5.27
CA LEU A 86 -15.22 2.14 -6.20
C LEU A 86 -14.37 1.63 -7.37
N GLN A 87 -13.59 2.50 -8.02
CA GLN A 87 -12.71 2.12 -9.14
C GLN A 87 -11.67 1.10 -8.72
N LEU A 88 -10.90 1.39 -7.66
CA LEU A 88 -9.84 0.51 -7.19
C LEU A 88 -10.40 -0.85 -6.77
N GLY A 89 -11.51 -0.89 -6.04
CA GLY A 89 -12.16 -2.13 -5.63
C GLY A 89 -12.63 -2.97 -6.83
N SER A 90 -13.23 -2.32 -7.83
CA SER A 90 -13.72 -3.00 -9.03
C SER A 90 -12.61 -3.56 -9.90
N GLU A 91 -11.48 -2.85 -10.02
CA GLU A 91 -10.34 -3.27 -10.83
C GLU A 91 -9.46 -4.31 -10.14
N PHE A 92 -9.38 -4.28 -8.81
CA PHE A 92 -8.48 -5.12 -8.03
C PHE A 92 -8.69 -6.63 -8.27
N ALA A 93 -9.90 -7.06 -8.59
CA ALA A 93 -10.19 -8.46 -8.90
C ALA A 93 -9.41 -9.00 -10.12
N ARG A 94 -8.97 -8.10 -11.01
CA ARG A 94 -8.21 -8.45 -12.21
C ARG A 94 -6.70 -8.39 -12.04
N TRP A 95 -6.26 -7.91 -10.89
CA TRP A 95 -4.83 -7.78 -10.58
C TRP A 95 -4.25 -9.10 -10.08
N PRO A 96 -2.92 -9.24 -10.06
CA PRO A 96 -2.29 -10.37 -9.37
C PRO A 96 -2.79 -10.48 -7.93
N ALA A 97 -3.17 -11.69 -7.52
CA ALA A 97 -3.87 -11.91 -6.26
C ALA A 97 -3.00 -11.57 -5.03
N ALA A 98 -3.62 -10.96 -4.03
CA ALA A 98 -3.12 -10.86 -2.67
C ALA A 98 -3.71 -11.99 -1.82
N ASP A 99 -2.98 -12.45 -0.81
CA ASP A 99 -3.51 -13.39 0.19
C ASP A 99 -4.51 -12.70 1.10
N HIS A 100 -4.21 -11.44 1.45
CA HIS A 100 -5.09 -10.57 2.24
C HIS A 100 -5.16 -9.16 1.66
N VAL A 101 -6.32 -8.54 1.78
CA VAL A 101 -6.58 -7.16 1.38
C VAL A 101 -7.06 -6.39 2.61
N VAL A 102 -6.21 -5.57 3.17
CA VAL A 102 -6.50 -4.76 4.36
C VAL A 102 -7.04 -3.41 3.93
N LEU A 103 -8.23 -3.08 4.37
CA LEU A 103 -8.94 -1.84 4.05
C LEU A 103 -8.97 -0.95 5.29
N MET A 104 -8.24 0.16 5.24
CA MET A 104 -8.12 1.15 6.33
C MET A 104 -8.64 2.52 5.88
N GLY A 105 -8.66 3.48 6.79
CA GLY A 105 -9.15 4.83 6.52
C GLY A 105 -10.64 4.97 6.80
N SER A 106 -11.40 5.50 5.87
CA SER A 106 -12.84 5.72 6.02
C SER A 106 -13.62 5.35 4.76
N GLY A 107 -14.85 4.87 4.93
CA GLY A 107 -15.70 4.44 3.82
C GLY A 107 -15.21 3.16 3.15
N THR A 108 -14.55 2.29 3.88
CA THR A 108 -13.96 1.03 3.40
C THR A 108 -14.98 0.08 2.78
N HIS A 109 -16.25 0.18 3.19
CA HIS A 109 -17.34 -0.63 2.65
C HIS A 109 -17.56 -0.45 1.15
N VAL A 110 -17.23 0.73 0.59
CA VAL A 110 -17.37 0.99 -0.85
C VAL A 110 -16.38 0.12 -1.64
N PHE A 111 -15.11 0.12 -1.25
CA PHE A 111 -14.09 -0.74 -1.85
C PHE A 111 -14.45 -2.21 -1.67
N SER A 112 -14.78 -2.62 -0.45
CA SER A 112 -15.10 -4.00 -0.09
C SER A 112 -16.24 -4.56 -0.95
N ARG A 113 -17.35 -3.82 -1.09
CA ARG A 113 -18.47 -4.23 -1.93
C ARG A 113 -18.12 -4.31 -3.41
N ALA A 114 -17.37 -3.32 -3.91
CA ALA A 114 -16.95 -3.31 -5.31
C ALA A 114 -16.02 -4.49 -5.63
N ALA A 115 -15.04 -4.76 -4.78
CA ALA A 115 -14.13 -5.87 -4.92
C ALA A 115 -14.82 -7.24 -4.87
N ALA A 116 -15.72 -7.43 -3.91
CA ALA A 116 -16.50 -8.66 -3.79
C ALA A 116 -17.41 -8.90 -5.01
N ARG A 117 -18.08 -7.86 -5.50
CA ARG A 117 -18.88 -7.94 -6.73
C ARG A 117 -18.06 -8.26 -7.97
N ALA A 118 -16.82 -7.80 -8.01
CA ALA A 118 -15.89 -8.05 -9.11
C ALA A 118 -15.22 -9.44 -9.03
N GLY A 119 -15.38 -10.17 -7.92
CA GLY A 119 -14.90 -11.55 -7.77
C GLY A 119 -13.78 -11.76 -6.75
N VAL A 120 -13.41 -10.74 -5.96
CA VAL A 120 -12.50 -10.93 -4.82
C VAL A 120 -13.22 -11.73 -3.73
N ASP A 121 -12.60 -12.80 -3.26
CA ASP A 121 -13.13 -13.57 -2.14
C ASP A 121 -13.28 -12.69 -0.89
N PRO A 122 -14.50 -12.54 -0.34
CA PRO A 122 -14.72 -11.75 0.87
C PRO A 122 -13.89 -12.20 2.08
N ALA A 123 -13.50 -13.47 2.15
CA ALA A 123 -12.64 -13.97 3.23
C ALA A 123 -11.23 -13.37 3.23
N ARG A 124 -10.78 -12.81 2.10
CA ARG A 124 -9.51 -12.10 1.99
C ARG A 124 -9.60 -10.63 2.38
N LEU A 125 -10.81 -10.06 2.47
CA LEU A 125 -11.05 -8.66 2.77
C LEU A 125 -11.06 -8.45 4.29
N VAL A 126 -10.12 -7.67 4.79
CA VAL A 126 -9.94 -7.38 6.22
C VAL A 126 -10.20 -5.89 6.45
N LEU A 127 -11.34 -5.58 7.05
CA LEU A 127 -11.72 -4.20 7.34
C LEU A 127 -11.15 -3.79 8.68
N VAL A 128 -10.37 -2.71 8.68
CA VAL A 128 -9.71 -2.14 9.85
C VAL A 128 -10.01 -0.64 9.99
N GLU A 129 -11.14 -0.21 9.44
CA GLU A 129 -11.71 1.12 9.70
C GLU A 129 -11.89 1.27 11.22
N ASP A 130 -11.71 2.44 11.75
CA ASP A 130 -11.79 2.77 13.19
C ASP A 130 -10.65 2.21 14.08
N LEU A 131 -9.72 1.45 13.54
CA LEU A 131 -8.54 1.03 14.29
C LEU A 131 -7.44 2.10 14.25
N ARG A 132 -6.66 2.17 15.32
CA ARG A 132 -5.44 2.98 15.36
C ARG A 132 -4.33 2.31 14.54
N VAL A 133 -3.33 3.08 14.16
CA VAL A 133 -2.22 2.59 13.31
C VAL A 133 -1.44 1.42 13.93
N ASP A 134 -1.26 1.43 15.24
CA ASP A 134 -0.61 0.34 15.98
C ASP A 134 -1.47 -0.95 15.93
N GLU A 135 -2.77 -0.83 16.08
CA GLU A 135 -3.71 -1.96 15.96
C GLU A 135 -3.78 -2.50 14.53
N ILE A 136 -3.73 -1.60 13.51
CA ILE A 136 -3.64 -1.98 12.10
C ILE A 136 -2.36 -2.77 11.84
N PHE A 137 -1.22 -2.31 12.36
CA PHE A 137 0.05 -3.02 12.25
C PHE A 137 -0.04 -4.41 12.87
N GLU A 138 -0.54 -4.53 14.09
CA GLU A 138 -0.71 -5.82 14.77
C GLU A 138 -1.64 -6.74 14.00
N ARG A 139 -2.71 -6.20 13.41
CA ARG A 139 -3.62 -6.96 12.57
C ARG A 139 -2.93 -7.50 11.33
N ILE A 140 -2.11 -6.69 10.64
CA ILE A 140 -1.31 -7.13 9.48
C ILE A 140 -0.34 -8.24 9.89
N VAL A 141 0.38 -8.07 11.01
CA VAL A 141 1.32 -9.08 11.51
C VAL A 141 0.62 -10.39 11.85
N ALA A 142 -0.61 -10.34 12.37
CA ALA A 142 -1.39 -11.54 12.67
C ALA A 142 -1.85 -12.31 11.43
N LEU A 143 -1.92 -11.67 10.27
CA LEU A 143 -2.32 -12.30 9.00
C LEU A 143 -1.19 -13.04 8.29
N VAL A 144 0.07 -12.81 8.68
CA VAL A 144 1.24 -13.27 7.91
C VAL A 144 2.06 -14.29 8.68
N GLY A 145 2.74 -15.16 7.93
CA GLY A 145 3.65 -16.17 8.48
C GLY A 145 5.08 -15.66 8.63
N ARG A 146 6.05 -16.44 8.13
CA ARG A 146 7.49 -16.18 8.31
C ARG A 146 8.01 -15.05 7.42
N SER A 147 7.44 -14.88 6.24
CA SER A 147 7.82 -13.79 5.33
C SER A 147 6.61 -13.18 4.65
N ALA A 148 6.62 -11.87 4.50
CA ALA A 148 5.52 -11.15 3.89
C ALA A 148 5.97 -9.91 3.13
N LEU A 149 5.29 -9.65 2.03
CA LEU A 149 5.27 -8.36 1.35
C LEU A 149 3.96 -7.64 1.71
N VAL A 150 4.07 -6.43 2.22
CA VAL A 150 2.93 -5.56 2.54
C VAL A 150 3.04 -4.30 1.70
N VAL A 151 2.08 -4.03 0.86
CA VAL A 151 2.10 -2.87 -0.06
C VAL A 151 0.98 -1.90 0.29
N GLY A 152 1.36 -0.69 0.71
CA GLY A 152 0.43 0.40 1.01
C GLY A 152 0.06 1.17 -0.24
N MET A 153 -1.23 1.24 -0.56
CA MET A 153 -1.80 1.84 -1.76
C MET A 153 -3.01 2.72 -1.45
N GLY A 154 -3.43 3.52 -2.41
CA GLY A 154 -4.56 4.44 -2.26
C GLY A 154 -4.11 5.81 -1.77
N ASN A 155 -4.82 6.40 -0.83
CA ASN A 155 -4.48 7.74 -0.34
C ASN A 155 -3.35 7.71 0.69
N ILE A 156 -2.34 8.58 0.51
CA ILE A 156 -1.28 8.75 1.52
C ILE A 156 -1.76 9.50 2.76
N GLY A 157 -2.75 10.39 2.63
CA GLY A 157 -3.20 11.27 3.71
C GLY A 157 -3.76 10.54 4.93
N GLY A 158 -3.63 11.17 6.11
CA GLY A 158 -4.13 10.61 7.35
C GLY A 158 -3.43 9.30 7.72
N GLN A 159 -4.19 8.25 7.95
CA GLN A 159 -3.68 6.95 8.37
C GLN A 159 -2.65 6.33 7.40
N GLY A 160 -2.67 6.67 6.10
CA GLY A 160 -1.67 6.19 5.16
C GLY A 160 -0.26 6.65 5.54
N LEU A 161 -0.10 7.94 5.82
CA LEU A 161 1.17 8.51 6.27
C LEU A 161 1.58 7.96 7.65
N ASP A 162 0.63 7.81 8.56
CA ASP A 162 0.90 7.26 9.88
C ASP A 162 1.38 5.81 9.80
N LEU A 163 0.81 5.01 8.90
CA LEU A 163 1.25 3.63 8.67
C LEU A 163 2.68 3.59 8.10
N VAL A 164 3.00 4.45 7.13
CA VAL A 164 4.37 4.58 6.59
C VAL A 164 5.37 4.91 7.71
N ARG A 165 5.07 5.90 8.53
CA ARG A 165 5.91 6.28 9.68
C ARG A 165 6.07 5.15 10.68
N TYR A 166 5.00 4.42 10.93
CA TYR A 166 5.00 3.31 11.88
C TYR A 166 5.93 2.17 11.43
N PHE A 167 5.89 1.79 10.16
CA PHE A 167 6.82 0.81 9.58
C PHE A 167 8.25 1.33 9.51
N SER A 168 8.45 2.59 9.08
CA SER A 168 9.75 3.22 9.00
C SER A 168 10.47 3.25 10.36
N ASN A 169 9.77 3.65 11.42
CA ASN A 169 10.33 3.71 12.76
C ASN A 169 10.76 2.33 13.28
N ARG A 170 10.02 1.27 12.94
CA ARG A 170 10.37 -0.10 13.33
C ARG A 170 11.53 -0.66 12.51
N ALA A 171 11.65 -0.33 11.25
CA ALA A 171 12.78 -0.73 10.41
C ALA A 171 14.11 -0.16 10.91
N LEU A 172 14.09 1.01 11.54
CA LEU A 172 15.30 1.63 12.14
C LEU A 172 15.70 0.97 13.47
N LEU A 173 14.80 0.22 14.09
CA LEU A 173 15.05 -0.45 15.38
C LEU A 173 15.41 -1.94 15.21
N ALA A 174 15.20 -2.49 14.01
CA ALA A 174 15.57 -3.86 13.65
C ALA A 174 16.97 -3.93 13.06
#